data_7af37f995a750270653c1de860fbf713
#
_entry.id   7af37f995a750270653c1de860fbf713
#
_cell.length_a   1.000
_cell.length_b   1.000
_cell.length_c   1.000
_cell.angle_alpha   90.00
_cell.angle_beta   90.00
_cell.angle_gamma   90.00
#
_symmetry.space_group_name_H-M   'P 1'
#
loop_
_entity.id
_entity.type
_entity.pdbx_description
1 polymer ?
#
loop_
_entity_poly.entity_id
_entity_poly.type
_entity_poly.pdbx_seq_one_letter_code
_entity_poly.pdbx_strand_id
1 'polypeptide(L)'
;SKEDSMVKCPQCTGIMASMGKDFESPKQKDDRAWQHLKNLYEVGITFHSCGCTGPGYIPKDHEAILAYFEKIKADYFKEFDFWRNRIEPDTKQERIKDEQRNWQKLSTVNSTYKKEIVKNQEGLDYWHEKIKTIDEKIRIIEKKVQ
;
A
#
# COMPACT_ATOMS: atom_id res chain seq x y z
N SER A 1 -8.08 10.80 -12.26
CA SER A 1 -6.78 10.20 -12.58
C SER A 1 -6.16 10.97 -13.73
N LYS A 2 -5.11 11.70 -13.43
CA LYS A 2 -4.26 12.22 -14.50
C LYS A 2 -3.62 11.00 -15.16
N GLU A 3 -3.93 10.79 -16.41
CA GLU A 3 -3.21 9.86 -17.25
C GLU A 3 -1.72 10.09 -17.01
N ASP A 4 -1.04 9.06 -16.54
CA ASP A 4 0.43 9.06 -16.54
C ASP A 4 0.85 9.25 -17.98
N SER A 5 1.15 10.48 -18.34
CA SER A 5 1.73 10.76 -19.66
C SER A 5 3.04 9.99 -19.70
N MET A 6 3.06 8.92 -20.48
CA MET A 6 4.27 8.14 -20.72
C MET A 6 5.33 9.04 -21.35
N VAL A 7 6.21 9.58 -20.50
CA VAL A 7 7.31 10.43 -20.96
C VAL A 7 8.41 9.53 -21.52
N LYS A 8 8.79 9.75 -22.77
CA LYS A 8 9.89 9.02 -23.39
C LYS A 8 11.22 9.72 -23.13
N CYS A 9 12.23 8.92 -22.85
CA CYS A 9 13.59 9.45 -22.72
C CYS A 9 14.07 10.04 -24.03
N PRO A 10 14.61 11.29 -24.05
CA PRO A 10 15.10 11.91 -25.28
C PRO A 10 16.34 11.24 -25.86
N GLN A 11 17.06 10.43 -25.09
CA GLN A 11 18.27 9.74 -25.54
C GLN A 11 18.00 8.36 -26.13
N CYS A 12 17.14 7.54 -25.48
CA CYS A 12 16.92 6.15 -25.89
C CYS A 12 15.48 5.85 -26.31
N THR A 13 14.57 6.82 -26.26
CA THR A 13 13.14 6.70 -26.54
C THR A 13 12.37 5.70 -25.65
N GLY A 14 13.04 5.11 -24.64
CA GLY A 14 12.41 4.24 -23.66
C GLY A 14 11.46 4.99 -22.75
N ILE A 15 10.49 4.27 -22.17
CA ILE A 15 9.53 4.86 -21.23
C ILE A 15 10.24 5.17 -19.92
N MET A 16 10.07 6.41 -19.43
CA MET A 16 10.64 6.86 -18.17
C MET A 16 9.69 6.58 -17.01
N ALA A 17 10.24 6.08 -15.89
CA ALA A 17 9.50 5.89 -14.65
C ALA A 17 9.30 7.21 -13.91
N SER A 18 8.07 7.47 -13.44
CA SER A 18 7.79 8.62 -12.58
C SER A 18 8.08 8.27 -11.12
N MET A 19 9.13 8.88 -10.55
CA MET A 19 9.55 8.62 -9.17
C MET A 19 9.07 9.70 -8.18
N GLY A 20 8.37 10.73 -8.64
CA GLY A 20 7.85 11.81 -7.81
C GLY A 20 8.77 13.01 -7.67
N LYS A 21 8.28 14.09 -7.05
CA LYS A 21 8.96 15.38 -6.94
C LYS A 21 10.23 15.34 -6.08
N ASP A 22 10.23 14.51 -5.04
CA ASP A 22 11.32 14.46 -4.07
C ASP A 22 12.39 13.42 -4.44
N PHE A 23 12.34 12.94 -5.68
CA PHE A 23 13.32 12.00 -6.18
C PHE A 23 14.65 12.70 -6.49
N GLU A 24 15.74 12.18 -5.92
CA GLU A 24 17.09 12.55 -6.25
C GLU A 24 17.79 11.38 -6.94
N SER A 25 18.33 11.64 -8.14
CA SER A 25 19.05 10.62 -8.89
C SER A 25 20.37 10.26 -8.21
N PRO A 26 20.69 8.96 -8.04
CA PRO A 26 22.01 8.55 -7.60
C PRO A 26 23.11 8.96 -8.60
N LYS A 27 24.35 8.92 -8.17
CA LYS A 27 25.50 9.13 -9.07
C LYS A 27 25.47 8.08 -10.18
N GLN A 28 25.82 8.46 -11.41
CA GLN A 28 25.74 7.62 -12.60
C GLN A 28 26.43 6.26 -12.45
N LYS A 29 27.54 6.20 -11.69
CA LYS A 29 28.33 4.98 -11.47
C LYS A 29 27.92 4.17 -10.24
N ASP A 30 26.91 4.60 -9.49
CA ASP A 30 26.45 3.91 -8.29
C ASP A 30 25.41 2.85 -8.65
N ASP A 31 25.88 1.70 -9.11
CA ASP A 31 25.01 0.61 -9.56
C ASP A 31 24.10 0.06 -8.46
N ARG A 32 24.59 0.03 -7.22
CA ARG A 32 23.78 -0.45 -6.07
C ARG A 32 22.58 0.46 -5.81
N ALA A 33 22.81 1.78 -5.83
CA ALA A 33 21.74 2.75 -5.63
C ALA A 33 20.70 2.68 -6.76
N TRP A 34 21.14 2.53 -8.00
CA TRP A 34 20.23 2.35 -9.14
C TRP A 34 19.44 1.06 -9.05
N GLN A 35 20.08 -0.05 -8.64
CA GLN A 35 19.39 -1.32 -8.45
C GLN A 35 18.34 -1.22 -7.34
N HIS A 36 18.67 -0.55 -6.25
CA HIS A 36 17.74 -0.31 -5.15
C HIS A 36 16.54 0.51 -5.59
N LEU A 37 16.74 1.54 -6.40
CA LEU A 37 15.65 2.34 -6.99
C LEU A 37 14.72 1.50 -7.87
N LYS A 38 15.27 0.61 -8.68
CA LYS A 38 14.47 -0.32 -9.48
C LYS A 38 13.63 -1.22 -8.60
N ASN A 39 14.19 -1.73 -7.52
CA ASN A 39 13.47 -2.57 -6.57
C ASN A 39 12.33 -1.80 -5.91
N LEU A 40 12.56 -0.58 -5.46
CA LEU A 40 11.51 0.29 -4.90
C LEU A 40 10.39 0.53 -5.91
N TYR A 41 10.73 0.88 -7.13
CA TYR A 41 9.76 1.17 -8.18
C TYR A 41 8.90 -0.07 -8.51
N GLU A 42 9.50 -1.25 -8.62
CA GLU A 42 8.76 -2.49 -8.93
C GLU A 42 7.70 -2.84 -7.88
N VAL A 43 7.93 -2.49 -6.63
CA VAL A 43 6.96 -2.74 -5.55
C VAL A 43 6.09 -1.53 -5.25
N GLY A 44 6.14 -0.50 -6.09
CA GLY A 44 5.28 0.67 -6.00
C GLY A 44 5.70 1.72 -4.98
N ILE A 45 6.92 1.68 -4.47
CA ILE A 45 7.46 2.71 -3.58
C ILE A 45 8.11 3.80 -4.42
N THR A 46 7.60 5.03 -4.32
CA THR A 46 8.11 6.19 -5.07
C THR A 46 8.29 7.38 -4.12
N PHE A 47 8.91 8.45 -4.64
CA PHE A 47 9.20 9.66 -3.89
C PHE A 47 8.10 10.72 -4.03
N HIS A 48 6.86 10.28 -4.18
CA HIS A 48 5.71 11.18 -4.21
C HIS A 48 5.40 11.68 -2.80
N SER A 49 5.12 12.98 -2.67
CA SER A 49 4.71 13.58 -1.41
C SER A 49 3.41 14.35 -1.56
N CYS A 50 2.74 14.60 -0.43
CA CYS A 50 1.59 15.50 -0.39
C CYS A 50 1.97 16.98 -0.43
N GLY A 51 3.27 17.31 -0.45
CA GLY A 51 3.79 18.67 -0.39
C GLY A 51 3.97 19.22 1.03
N CYS A 52 3.72 18.43 2.06
CA CYS A 52 3.77 18.84 3.47
C CYS A 52 5.09 18.47 4.15
N THR A 53 5.49 17.20 4.08
CA THR A 53 6.60 16.66 4.88
C THR A 53 7.55 15.78 4.09
N GLY A 54 7.50 15.82 2.76
CA GLY A 54 8.30 14.96 1.89
C GLY A 54 7.66 13.60 1.64
N PRO A 55 8.38 12.64 1.03
CA PRO A 55 7.81 11.37 0.56
C PRO A 55 7.47 10.37 1.66
N GLY A 56 7.73 10.69 2.92
CA GLY A 56 7.58 9.78 4.04
C GLY A 56 8.74 8.79 4.15
N TYR A 57 8.47 7.64 4.77
CA TYR A 57 9.48 6.62 4.96
C TYR A 57 9.80 5.91 3.64
N ILE A 58 11.07 5.97 3.24
CA ILE A 58 11.59 5.22 2.10
C ILE A 58 12.62 4.21 2.61
N PRO A 59 12.41 2.90 2.44
CA PRO A 59 13.39 1.90 2.85
C PRO A 59 14.73 2.09 2.16
N LYS A 60 15.83 2.07 2.92
CA LYS A 60 17.17 2.39 2.43
C LYS A 60 17.89 1.24 1.73
N ASP A 61 17.49 0.00 1.98
CA ASP A 61 18.11 -1.20 1.43
C ASP A 61 17.08 -2.34 1.30
N HIS A 62 17.51 -3.46 0.79
CA HIS A 62 16.68 -4.64 0.55
C HIS A 62 16.05 -5.18 1.85
N GLU A 63 16.82 -5.30 2.92
CA GLU A 63 16.31 -5.77 4.22
C GLU A 63 15.26 -4.81 4.79
N ALA A 64 15.48 -3.50 4.64
CA ALA A 64 14.53 -2.49 5.07
C ALA A 64 13.23 -2.53 4.27
N ILE A 65 13.26 -2.86 2.98
CA ILE A 65 12.05 -3.06 2.17
C ILE A 65 11.24 -4.25 2.71
N LEU A 66 11.90 -5.37 2.97
CA LEU A 66 11.24 -6.56 3.54
C LEU A 66 10.63 -6.26 4.90
N ALA A 67 11.37 -5.63 5.80
CA ALA A 67 10.89 -5.26 7.12
C ALA A 67 9.69 -4.30 7.04
N TYR A 68 9.71 -3.36 6.13
CA TYR A 68 8.61 -2.42 5.87
C TYR A 68 7.33 -3.15 5.44
N PHE A 69 7.44 -4.06 4.48
CA PHE A 69 6.28 -4.83 4.02
C PHE A 69 5.78 -5.83 5.05
N GLU A 70 6.67 -6.47 5.82
CA GLU A 70 6.28 -7.37 6.91
C GLU A 70 5.48 -6.63 7.99
N LYS A 71 5.88 -5.42 8.31
CA LYS A 71 5.15 -4.57 9.25
C LYS A 71 3.75 -4.21 8.73
N ILE A 72 3.64 -3.81 7.46
CA ILE A 72 2.36 -3.52 6.82
C ILE A 72 1.48 -4.76 6.82
N LYS A 73 2.04 -5.90 6.48
CA LYS A 73 1.31 -7.19 6.48
C LYS A 73 0.77 -7.53 7.88
N ALA A 74 1.59 -7.34 8.92
CA ALA A 74 1.14 -7.54 10.30
C ALA A 74 -0.03 -6.63 10.68
N ASP A 75 0.01 -5.37 10.26
CA ASP A 75 -1.09 -4.43 10.47
C ASP A 75 -2.36 -4.85 9.71
N TYR A 76 -2.22 -5.35 8.49
CA TYR A 76 -3.35 -5.87 7.71
C TYR A 76 -3.97 -7.11 8.36
N PHE A 77 -3.17 -7.99 8.97
CA PHE A 77 -3.69 -9.13 9.73
C PHE A 77 -4.47 -8.70 10.97
N LYS A 78 -4.06 -7.64 11.65
CA LYS A 78 -4.83 -7.09 12.78
C LYS A 78 -6.21 -6.61 12.31
N GLU A 79 -6.28 -5.92 11.19
CA GLU A 79 -7.55 -5.50 10.59
C GLU A 79 -8.39 -6.70 10.17
N PHE A 80 -7.79 -7.70 9.56
CA PHE A 80 -8.46 -8.94 9.18
C PHE A 80 -9.05 -9.66 10.42
N ASP A 81 -8.27 -9.75 11.51
CA ASP A 81 -8.73 -10.35 12.76
C ASP A 81 -9.92 -9.60 13.38
N PHE A 82 -9.93 -8.28 13.28
CA PHE A 82 -11.10 -7.49 13.71
C PHE A 82 -12.37 -7.98 13.02
N TRP A 83 -12.34 -8.13 11.70
CA TRP A 83 -13.50 -8.57 10.93
C TRP A 83 -13.86 -10.03 11.19
N ARG A 84 -12.87 -10.87 11.43
CA ARG A 84 -13.09 -12.28 11.76
C ARG A 84 -13.79 -12.45 13.12
N ASN A 85 -13.45 -11.60 14.08
CA ASN A 85 -13.96 -11.68 15.44
C ASN A 85 -15.19 -10.78 15.70
N ARG A 86 -15.51 -9.88 14.78
CA ARG A 86 -16.65 -8.97 14.92
C ARG A 86 -17.97 -9.75 14.87
N ILE A 87 -18.83 -9.45 15.82
CA ILE A 87 -20.22 -9.93 15.81
C ILE A 87 -21.03 -8.93 15.01
N GLU A 88 -21.65 -9.38 13.92
CA GLU A 88 -22.50 -8.51 13.10
C GLU A 88 -23.70 -8.01 13.90
N PRO A 89 -24.03 -6.71 13.83
CA PRO A 89 -25.18 -6.17 14.54
C PRO A 89 -26.47 -6.70 13.92
N ASP A 90 -27.37 -7.17 14.79
CA ASP A 90 -28.66 -7.77 14.38
C ASP A 90 -29.82 -6.81 14.54
N THR A 91 -29.74 -5.87 15.52
CA THR A 91 -30.78 -4.88 15.77
C THR A 91 -30.34 -3.49 15.35
N LYS A 92 -31.31 -2.58 15.17
CA LYS A 92 -31.01 -1.17 14.88
C LYS A 92 -30.14 -0.50 15.95
N GLN A 93 -30.40 -0.80 17.22
CA GLN A 93 -29.60 -0.24 18.33
C GLN A 93 -28.17 -0.74 18.32
N GLU A 94 -27.97 -2.05 18.09
CA GLU A 94 -26.64 -2.63 17.95
C GLU A 94 -25.88 -2.06 16.78
N ARG A 95 -26.58 -1.81 15.67
CA ARG A 95 -26.02 -1.20 14.47
C ARG A 95 -25.50 0.21 14.73
N ILE A 96 -26.28 1.02 15.43
CA ILE A 96 -25.88 2.39 15.80
C ILE A 96 -24.64 2.35 16.69
N LYS A 97 -24.62 1.46 17.68
CA LYS A 97 -23.45 1.29 18.59
C LYS A 97 -22.21 0.84 17.81
N ASP A 98 -22.35 -0.08 16.88
CA ASP A 98 -21.26 -0.57 16.04
C ASP A 98 -20.70 0.55 15.16
N GLU A 99 -21.56 1.33 14.50
CA GLU A 99 -21.15 2.48 13.70
C GLU A 99 -20.41 3.53 14.52
N GLN A 100 -20.88 3.84 15.71
CA GLN A 100 -20.22 4.80 16.60
C GLN A 100 -18.84 4.31 17.08
N ARG A 101 -18.73 3.01 17.38
CA ARG A 101 -17.50 2.41 17.89
C ARG A 101 -16.47 2.16 16.79
N ASN A 102 -16.90 1.73 15.61
CA ASN A 102 -16.05 1.18 14.56
C ASN A 102 -16.16 1.92 13.23
N TRP A 103 -16.64 3.16 13.23
CA TRP A 103 -16.90 3.89 11.98
C TRP A 103 -15.68 3.98 11.05
N GLN A 104 -14.47 4.12 11.60
CA GLN A 104 -13.24 4.17 10.80
C GLN A 104 -12.98 2.85 10.06
N LYS A 105 -13.16 1.74 10.76
CA LYS A 105 -12.96 0.41 10.19
C LYS A 105 -14.04 0.08 9.14
N LEU A 106 -15.27 0.47 9.41
CA LEU A 106 -16.39 0.27 8.49
C LEU A 106 -16.25 1.12 7.23
N SER A 107 -15.87 2.38 7.37
CA SER A 107 -15.70 3.31 6.24
C SER A 107 -14.51 2.95 5.35
N THR A 108 -13.48 2.33 5.89
CA THR A 108 -12.35 1.84 5.09
C THR A 108 -12.78 0.77 4.10
N VAL A 109 -13.68 -0.12 4.52
CA VAL A 109 -14.19 -1.21 3.67
C VAL A 109 -15.31 -0.75 2.76
N ASN A 110 -16.20 0.11 3.25
CA ASN A 110 -17.34 0.63 2.49
C ASN A 110 -17.39 2.16 2.55
N SER A 111 -16.71 2.80 1.62
CA SER A 111 -16.59 4.26 1.55
C SER A 111 -17.86 4.96 1.06
N THR A 112 -18.84 4.23 0.55
CA THR A 112 -20.01 4.83 -0.11
C THR A 112 -21.17 5.15 0.83
N TYR A 113 -21.15 4.70 2.07
CA TYR A 113 -22.19 4.92 3.11
C TYR A 113 -23.63 4.55 2.70
N LYS A 114 -23.82 3.93 1.55
CA LYS A 114 -25.13 3.62 1.00
C LYS A 114 -25.73 2.32 1.51
N LYS A 115 -24.92 1.51 2.18
CA LYS A 115 -25.40 0.25 2.74
C LYS A 115 -25.78 0.43 4.20
N GLU A 116 -26.91 -0.10 4.57
CA GLU A 116 -27.38 -0.08 5.95
C GLU A 116 -26.47 -0.86 6.91
N ILE A 117 -25.83 -1.92 6.44
CA ILE A 117 -24.92 -2.75 7.24
C ILE A 117 -23.70 -3.14 6.39
N VAL A 118 -22.52 -2.98 6.98
CA VAL A 118 -21.30 -3.57 6.43
C VAL A 118 -21.13 -4.97 7.03
N LYS A 119 -21.16 -5.99 6.16
CA LYS A 119 -21.03 -7.39 6.59
C LYS A 119 -19.58 -7.77 6.85
N ASN A 120 -19.38 -8.69 7.78
CA ASN A 120 -18.03 -9.21 8.10
C ASN A 120 -17.34 -9.79 6.87
N GLN A 121 -18.08 -10.45 5.98
CA GLN A 121 -17.50 -11.01 4.75
C GLN A 121 -16.91 -9.93 3.85
N GLU A 122 -17.52 -8.76 3.77
CA GLU A 122 -16.98 -7.64 3.00
C GLU A 122 -15.62 -7.17 3.56
N GLY A 123 -15.51 -7.09 4.88
CA GLY A 123 -14.26 -6.75 5.54
C GLY A 123 -13.18 -7.81 5.35
N LEU A 124 -13.54 -9.09 5.50
CA LEU A 124 -12.63 -10.21 5.29
C LEU A 124 -12.10 -10.24 3.87
N ASP A 125 -12.96 -10.06 2.86
CA ASP A 125 -12.57 -10.04 1.45
C ASP A 125 -11.65 -8.87 1.15
N TYR A 126 -11.97 -7.68 1.66
CA TYR A 126 -11.14 -6.48 1.48
C TYR A 126 -9.72 -6.67 2.00
N TRP A 127 -9.57 -7.11 3.25
CA TRP A 127 -8.26 -7.29 3.86
C TRP A 127 -7.52 -8.51 3.32
N HIS A 128 -8.24 -9.54 2.91
CA HIS A 128 -7.64 -10.69 2.23
C HIS A 128 -6.94 -10.26 0.93
N GLU A 129 -7.57 -9.43 0.11
CA GLU A 129 -6.96 -8.89 -1.11
C GLU A 129 -5.76 -8.00 -0.81
N LYS A 130 -5.82 -7.18 0.25
CA LYS A 130 -4.68 -6.37 0.69
C LYS A 130 -3.50 -7.23 1.11
N ILE A 131 -3.74 -8.27 1.90
CA ILE A 131 -2.70 -9.20 2.35
C ILE A 131 -2.10 -9.94 1.15
N LYS A 132 -2.92 -10.39 0.23
CA LYS A 132 -2.46 -11.05 -0.99
C LYS A 132 -1.54 -10.14 -1.81
N THR A 133 -1.91 -8.89 -1.99
CA THR A 133 -1.11 -7.92 -2.73
C THR A 133 0.24 -7.67 -2.07
N ILE A 134 0.27 -7.50 -0.74
CA ILE A 134 1.54 -7.27 -0.02
C ILE A 134 2.42 -8.52 -0.05
N ASP A 135 1.85 -9.73 0.02
CA ASP A 135 2.58 -10.98 -0.11
C ASP A 135 3.27 -11.11 -1.48
N GLU A 136 2.59 -10.72 -2.54
CA GLU A 136 3.17 -10.71 -3.89
C GLU A 136 4.38 -9.76 -3.97
N LYS A 137 4.28 -8.58 -3.37
CA LYS A 137 5.39 -7.61 -3.28
C LYS A 137 6.57 -8.19 -2.49
N ILE A 138 6.32 -8.84 -1.37
CA ILE A 138 7.34 -9.50 -0.56
C ILE A 138 8.07 -10.56 -1.39
N ARG A 139 7.34 -11.39 -2.13
CA ARG A 139 7.93 -12.42 -3.00
C ARG A 139 8.81 -11.83 -4.09
N ILE A 140 8.38 -10.73 -4.70
CA ILE A 140 9.18 -10.03 -5.71
C ILE A 140 10.53 -9.60 -5.13
N ILE A 141 10.51 -9.01 -3.93
CA ILE A 141 11.73 -8.56 -3.26
C ILE A 141 12.59 -9.73 -2.80
N GLU A 142 12.01 -10.79 -2.25
CA GLU A 142 12.77 -11.98 -1.82
C GLU A 142 13.55 -12.64 -2.97
N LYS A 143 12.97 -12.69 -4.16
CA LYS A 143 13.63 -13.25 -5.34
C LYS A 143 14.86 -12.45 -5.79
N LYS A 144 14.98 -11.19 -5.38
CA LYS A 144 16.09 -10.32 -5.78
C LYS A 144 17.33 -10.44 -4.89
N VAL A 145 17.26 -11.24 -3.84
CA VAL A 145 18.42 -11.50 -2.95
C VAL A 145 19.41 -12.46 -3.57
N GLN A 146 19.03 -13.16 -4.59
CA GLN A 146 19.89 -14.15 -5.25
C GLN A 146 20.81 -13.51 -6.28
#